data_d04b765fbe29062c06baf2f94d47e9a2
#
_entry.id   d04b765fbe29062c06baf2f94d47e9a2
#
_cell.length_a   1.000
_cell.length_b   1.000
_cell.length_c   1.000
_cell.angle_alpha   90.00
_cell.angle_beta   90.00
_cell.angle_gamma   90.00
#
_symmetry.space_group_name_H-M   'P 1'
#
loop_
_entity.id
_entity.type
_entity.pdbx_description
1 polymer ?
#
loop_
_entity_poly.entity_id
_entity_poly.type
_entity_poly.pdbx_seq_one_letter_code
_entity_poly.pdbx_strand_id
1 'polypeptide(L)'
;MLKDKENLKNELNPMAYAVTQENATEAPFTGQYDDFYEKGIYVDVVSGEPLFISSDKYDAGCGWPSFTKPLTRKNIKEKADFSHGMHRVEVRSKTADSHLGHVFSDGPQDAGGLRYCINSAALRFVPLAAMKAAGYGEFIDLVQ
;
A
#
# COMPACT_ATOMS: atom_id res chain seq x y z
N MET A 1 13.60 -3.00 13.01
CA MET A 1 14.46 -1.80 13.08
C MET A 1 14.25 -0.93 11.86
N LEU A 2 14.06 0.36 12.07
CA LEU A 2 13.88 1.29 10.97
C LEU A 2 15.22 1.56 10.28
N LYS A 3 15.19 1.66 8.94
CA LYS A 3 16.36 2.06 8.18
C LYS A 3 16.52 3.57 8.31
N ASP A 4 17.77 4.04 8.27
CA ASP A 4 17.98 5.46 8.29
C ASP A 4 17.65 6.07 6.91
N LYS A 5 17.25 7.33 6.89
CA LYS A 5 16.77 7.99 5.67
C LYS A 5 17.81 8.07 4.56
N GLU A 6 19.07 8.22 4.92
CA GLU A 6 20.14 8.33 3.94
C GLU A 6 20.33 7.01 3.18
N ASN A 7 20.27 5.89 3.90
CA ASN A 7 20.34 4.57 3.28
C ASN A 7 19.11 4.31 2.40
N LEU A 8 17.92 4.71 2.85
CA LEU A 8 16.71 4.56 2.06
C LEU A 8 16.79 5.35 0.76
N LYS A 9 17.38 6.54 0.79
CA LYS A 9 17.55 7.37 -0.40
C LYS A 9 18.39 6.67 -1.47
N ASN A 10 19.35 5.86 -1.04
CA ASN A 10 20.19 5.09 -1.94
C ASN A 10 19.54 3.78 -2.41
N GLU A 11 18.72 3.16 -1.58
CA GLU A 11 18.10 1.86 -1.87
C GLU A 11 16.82 1.94 -2.68
N LEU A 12 16.04 2.99 -2.47
CA LEU A 12 14.74 3.17 -3.13
C LEU A 12 14.90 3.99 -4.39
N ASN A 13 14.03 3.73 -5.40
CA ASN A 13 13.97 4.66 -6.52
C ASN A 13 13.40 6.00 -6.04
N PRO A 14 13.63 7.11 -6.80
CA PRO A 14 13.23 8.45 -6.34
C PRO A 14 11.75 8.58 -5.98
N MET A 15 10.85 7.96 -6.74
CA MET A 15 9.41 8.04 -6.45
C MET A 15 9.06 7.30 -5.18
N ALA A 16 9.62 6.11 -4.96
CA ALA A 16 9.38 5.35 -3.74
C ALA A 16 9.86 6.11 -2.51
N TYR A 17 11.02 6.74 -2.59
CA TYR A 17 11.54 7.56 -1.50
C TYR A 17 10.63 8.76 -1.23
N ALA A 18 10.25 9.49 -2.26
CA ALA A 18 9.40 10.68 -2.12
C ALA A 18 8.05 10.32 -1.50
N VAL A 19 7.42 9.22 -1.94
CA VAL A 19 6.13 8.80 -1.41
C VAL A 19 6.25 8.36 0.05
N THR A 20 7.19 7.46 0.35
CA THR A 20 7.24 6.84 1.69
C THR A 20 7.85 7.76 2.74
N GLN A 21 8.80 8.62 2.37
CA GLN A 21 9.55 9.43 3.32
C GLN A 21 9.19 10.92 3.30
N GLU A 22 8.63 11.41 2.20
CA GLU A 22 8.31 12.83 2.05
C GLU A 22 6.83 13.10 1.82
N ASN A 23 5.99 12.09 2.01
CA ASN A 23 4.52 12.16 1.88
C ASN A 23 4.07 12.60 0.47
N ALA A 24 4.86 12.33 -0.54
CA ALA A 24 4.48 12.65 -1.91
C ALA A 24 3.39 11.68 -2.39
N THR A 25 2.71 12.07 -3.46
CA THR A 25 1.69 11.25 -4.12
C THR A 25 2.11 11.08 -5.58
N GLU A 26 2.16 9.84 -6.06
CA GLU A 26 2.44 9.58 -7.46
C GLU A 26 1.29 10.11 -8.34
N ALA A 27 1.58 10.48 -9.58
CA ALA A 27 0.54 10.93 -10.50
C ALA A 27 -0.46 9.80 -10.78
N PRO A 28 -1.76 10.10 -10.92
CA PRO A 28 -2.76 9.06 -11.18
C PRO A 28 -2.47 8.35 -12.50
N PHE A 29 -2.77 7.07 -12.55
CA PHE A 29 -2.59 6.18 -13.73
C PHE A 29 -1.12 5.97 -14.14
N THR A 30 -0.16 6.31 -13.29
CA THR A 30 1.26 6.13 -13.58
C THR A 30 1.92 5.01 -12.81
N GLY A 31 1.29 4.52 -11.73
CA GLY A 31 1.86 3.48 -10.88
C GLY A 31 1.81 2.10 -11.53
N GLN A 32 2.85 1.30 -11.29
CA GLN A 32 2.94 -0.02 -11.92
C GLN A 32 1.86 -1.00 -11.48
N TYR A 33 1.22 -0.77 -10.33
CA TYR A 33 0.18 -1.67 -9.81
C TYR A 33 -1.24 -1.13 -9.99
N ASP A 34 -1.42 0.01 -10.65
CA ASP A 34 -2.75 0.56 -10.86
C ASP A 34 -3.63 -0.40 -11.67
N ASP A 35 -3.15 -0.79 -12.84
CA ASP A 35 -3.84 -1.74 -13.72
C ASP A 35 -3.12 -3.09 -13.67
N PHE A 36 -3.17 -3.74 -12.51
CA PHE A 36 -2.40 -4.94 -12.24
C PHE A 36 -3.20 -5.82 -11.31
N TYR A 37 -3.52 -7.05 -11.74
CA TYR A 37 -4.43 -7.93 -11.01
C TYR A 37 -3.89 -9.36 -10.82
N GLU A 38 -2.59 -9.56 -10.86
CA GLU A 38 -2.00 -10.85 -10.56
C GLU A 38 -2.22 -11.23 -9.10
N LYS A 39 -2.32 -12.52 -8.81
CA LYS A 39 -2.50 -13.01 -7.45
C LYS A 39 -1.20 -12.92 -6.68
N GLY A 40 -1.26 -12.36 -5.50
CA GLY A 40 -0.10 -12.21 -4.64
C GLY A 40 -0.34 -11.24 -3.50
N ILE A 41 0.75 -10.85 -2.87
CA ILE A 41 0.74 -9.99 -1.70
C ILE A 41 1.51 -8.68 -1.98
N TYR A 42 1.01 -7.59 -1.41
CA TYR A 42 1.65 -6.27 -1.48
C TYR A 42 2.27 -5.94 -0.13
N VAL A 43 3.55 -5.67 -0.13
CA VAL A 43 4.27 -5.39 1.10
C VAL A 43 4.87 -3.98 1.06
N ASP A 44 5.22 -3.45 2.24
CA ASP A 44 5.88 -2.14 2.34
C ASP A 44 7.22 -2.20 1.62
N VAL A 45 7.44 -1.28 0.69
CA VAL A 45 8.69 -1.26 -0.09
C VAL A 45 9.91 -1.03 0.80
N VAL A 46 9.73 -0.42 1.97
CA VAL A 46 10.82 -0.11 2.91
C VAL A 46 11.11 -1.31 3.81
N SER A 47 10.11 -1.86 4.47
CA SER A 47 10.29 -2.87 5.53
C SER A 47 9.98 -4.30 5.10
N GLY A 48 9.21 -4.47 4.03
CA GLY A 48 8.69 -5.78 3.66
C GLY A 48 7.49 -6.22 4.48
N GLU A 49 6.94 -5.36 5.33
CA GLU A 49 5.77 -5.67 6.14
C GLU A 49 4.57 -5.96 5.24
N PRO A 50 3.83 -7.08 5.44
CA PRO A 50 2.66 -7.38 4.61
C PRO A 50 1.53 -6.39 4.87
N LEU A 51 0.97 -5.82 3.81
CA LEU A 51 -0.01 -4.74 3.91
C LEU A 51 -1.35 -5.07 3.27
N PHE A 52 -1.36 -5.57 2.02
CA PHE A 52 -2.57 -5.85 1.26
C PHE A 52 -2.41 -7.12 0.45
N ILE A 53 -3.53 -7.74 0.08
CA ILE A 53 -3.52 -8.92 -0.80
C ILE A 53 -4.38 -8.66 -2.04
N SER A 54 -4.07 -9.37 -3.11
CA SER A 54 -4.77 -9.21 -4.39
C SER A 54 -6.26 -9.52 -4.30
N SER A 55 -6.66 -10.38 -3.36
CA SER A 55 -8.08 -10.73 -3.18
C SER A 55 -8.92 -9.52 -2.77
N ASP A 56 -8.32 -8.52 -2.16
CA ASP A 56 -9.00 -7.31 -1.70
C ASP A 56 -8.81 -6.13 -2.65
N LYS A 57 -8.08 -6.32 -3.75
CA LYS A 57 -7.85 -5.27 -4.74
C LYS A 57 -9.01 -5.21 -5.73
N TYR A 58 -9.39 -4.00 -6.11
CA TYR A 58 -10.44 -3.80 -7.11
C TYR A 58 -10.18 -2.54 -7.93
N ASP A 59 -10.85 -2.44 -9.08
CA ASP A 59 -10.72 -1.27 -9.95
C ASP A 59 -11.70 -0.19 -9.52
N ALA A 60 -11.19 0.81 -8.81
CA ALA A 60 -12.00 1.96 -8.39
C ALA A 60 -12.01 3.08 -9.42
N GLY A 61 -11.20 2.98 -10.48
CA GLY A 61 -11.12 3.99 -11.53
C GLY A 61 -10.48 5.31 -11.11
N CYS A 62 -9.79 5.32 -9.96
CA CYS A 62 -9.24 6.56 -9.40
C CYS A 62 -7.80 6.85 -9.82
N GLY A 63 -7.13 5.90 -10.47
CA GLY A 63 -5.75 6.08 -10.93
C GLY A 63 -4.68 5.57 -9.97
N TRP A 64 -5.07 4.96 -8.87
CA TRP A 64 -4.17 4.33 -7.90
C TRP A 64 -4.70 2.97 -7.50
N PRO A 65 -3.81 2.03 -7.10
CA PRO A 65 -4.25 0.74 -6.57
C PRO A 65 -5.23 0.94 -5.43
N SER A 66 -6.35 0.23 -5.46
CA SER A 66 -7.41 0.36 -4.47
C SER A 66 -7.74 -0.97 -3.86
N PHE A 67 -7.92 -0.97 -2.53
CA PHE A 67 -8.20 -2.18 -1.75
C PHE A 67 -9.38 -1.93 -0.83
N THR A 68 -10.16 -2.97 -0.56
CA THR A 68 -11.33 -2.85 0.32
C THR A 68 -10.94 -2.87 1.79
N LYS A 69 -9.80 -3.49 2.11
CA LYS A 69 -9.28 -3.58 3.49
C LYS A 69 -7.80 -3.93 3.46
N PRO A 70 -7.06 -3.66 4.56
CA PRO A 70 -5.70 -4.17 4.71
C PRO A 70 -5.74 -5.66 5.04
N LEU A 71 -4.60 -6.34 4.87
CA LEU A 71 -4.45 -7.73 5.28
C LEU A 71 -4.71 -7.89 6.77
N THR A 72 -4.16 -7.01 7.57
CA THR A 72 -4.45 -6.91 9.00
C THR A 72 -4.29 -5.45 9.44
N ARG A 73 -5.20 -4.98 10.28
CA ARG A 73 -5.14 -3.62 10.81
C ARG A 73 -3.91 -3.38 11.69
N LYS A 74 -3.28 -4.46 12.17
CA LYS A 74 -2.07 -4.36 13.00
C LYS A 74 -0.88 -3.76 12.25
N ASN A 75 -0.87 -3.89 10.92
CA ASN A 75 0.28 -3.46 10.12
C ASN A 75 0.12 -2.07 9.52
N ILE A 76 -1.01 -1.41 9.76
CA ILE A 76 -1.23 -0.04 9.31
C ILE A 76 -1.67 0.84 10.47
N LYS A 77 -1.49 2.15 10.27
CA LYS A 77 -2.05 3.16 11.18
C LYS A 77 -2.68 4.27 10.35
N GLU A 78 -3.68 4.93 10.92
CA GLU A 78 -4.42 6.00 10.27
C GLU A 78 -4.17 7.30 11.01
N LYS A 79 -4.10 8.40 10.25
CA LYS A 79 -3.79 9.71 10.78
C LYS A 79 -4.59 10.76 10.03
N ALA A 80 -5.18 11.71 10.77
CA ALA A 80 -5.88 12.82 10.14
C ALA A 80 -4.92 13.64 9.27
N ASP A 81 -5.38 14.00 8.07
CA ASP A 81 -4.59 14.76 7.11
C ASP A 81 -5.42 15.93 6.61
N PHE A 82 -5.02 17.13 6.99
CA PHE A 82 -5.70 18.36 6.60
C PHE A 82 -4.98 19.13 5.51
N SER A 83 -3.96 18.52 4.88
CA SER A 83 -3.20 19.17 3.82
C SER A 83 -4.08 19.50 2.62
N HIS A 84 -3.68 20.48 1.83
CA HIS A 84 -4.39 20.94 0.63
C HIS A 84 -5.81 21.42 0.91
N GLY A 85 -6.10 21.87 2.14
CA GLY A 85 -7.43 22.34 2.51
C GLY A 85 -8.48 21.25 2.58
N MET A 86 -8.07 19.98 2.59
CA MET A 86 -8.98 18.82 2.63
C MET A 86 -8.96 18.16 4.00
N HIS A 87 -10.02 17.40 4.27
CA HIS A 87 -10.08 16.57 5.48
C HIS A 87 -10.06 15.11 5.04
N ARG A 88 -8.93 14.46 5.19
CA ARG A 88 -8.73 13.08 4.75
C ARG A 88 -8.12 12.26 5.87
N VAL A 89 -8.10 10.92 5.68
CA VAL A 89 -7.43 10.01 6.61
C VAL A 89 -6.26 9.38 5.87
N GLU A 90 -5.06 9.69 6.33
CA GLU A 90 -3.82 9.14 5.79
C GLU A 90 -3.61 7.72 6.31
N VAL A 91 -3.10 6.84 5.44
CA VAL A 91 -2.73 5.47 5.80
C VAL A 91 -1.20 5.36 5.74
N ARG A 92 -0.61 4.87 6.83
CA ARG A 92 0.84 4.65 6.94
C ARG A 92 1.08 3.22 7.41
N SER A 93 2.26 2.67 7.06
CA SER A 93 2.64 1.37 7.60
C SER A 93 3.07 1.51 9.04
N LYS A 94 2.85 0.47 9.84
CA LYS A 94 3.10 0.56 11.28
C LYS A 94 4.58 0.56 11.62
N THR A 95 5.34 -0.36 11.05
CA THR A 95 6.74 -0.58 11.43
C THR A 95 7.67 0.48 10.86
N ALA A 96 7.60 0.73 9.56
CA ALA A 96 8.49 1.68 8.89
C ALA A 96 7.94 3.10 8.85
N ASP A 97 6.68 3.28 9.24
CA ASP A 97 6.00 4.58 9.17
C ASP A 97 6.04 5.18 7.77
N SER A 98 5.95 4.33 6.76
CA SER A 98 5.90 4.77 5.36
C SER A 98 4.55 5.38 5.07
N HIS A 99 4.54 6.54 4.40
CA HIS A 99 3.30 7.08 3.84
C HIS A 99 2.84 6.16 2.70
N LEU A 100 1.63 5.64 2.79
CA LEU A 100 1.09 4.72 1.79
C LEU A 100 0.06 5.40 0.89
N GLY A 101 -0.86 6.14 1.47
CA GLY A 101 -1.95 6.77 0.77
C GLY A 101 -3.03 7.24 1.74
N HIS A 102 -4.29 7.07 1.33
CA HIS A 102 -5.44 7.52 2.12
C HIS A 102 -6.55 6.50 2.07
N VAL A 103 -7.43 6.53 3.08
CA VAL A 103 -8.63 5.70 3.10
C VAL A 103 -9.86 6.61 3.03
N PHE A 104 -10.84 6.21 2.20
CA PHE A 104 -12.08 6.94 1.97
C PHE A 104 -13.28 6.06 2.29
N SER A 105 -14.44 6.67 2.52
CA SER A 105 -15.66 5.95 2.88
C SER A 105 -16.58 5.69 1.68
N ASP A 106 -16.09 5.84 0.46
CA ASP A 106 -16.84 5.65 -0.77
C ASP A 106 -16.49 4.34 -1.49
N GLY A 107 -16.11 3.32 -0.73
CA GLY A 107 -15.82 1.98 -1.26
C GLY A 107 -17.06 1.11 -1.42
N PRO A 108 -16.87 -0.13 -1.92
CA PRO A 108 -17.99 -1.06 -2.12
C PRO A 108 -18.70 -1.39 -0.81
N GLN A 109 -20.03 -1.18 -0.79
CA GLN A 109 -20.84 -1.39 0.42
C GLN A 109 -20.80 -2.85 0.89
N ASP A 110 -20.84 -3.79 -0.02
CA ASP A 110 -20.82 -5.22 0.29
C ASP A 110 -19.45 -5.70 0.80
N ALA A 111 -18.41 -4.87 0.68
CA ALA A 111 -17.08 -5.19 1.17
C ALA A 111 -16.65 -4.29 2.34
N GLY A 112 -17.59 -3.61 2.99
CA GLY A 112 -17.32 -2.79 4.16
C GLY A 112 -17.37 -1.28 3.94
N GLY A 113 -17.52 -0.83 2.70
CA GLY A 113 -17.71 0.59 2.39
C GLY A 113 -16.46 1.44 2.36
N LEU A 114 -15.27 0.86 2.53
CA LEU A 114 -14.01 1.62 2.55
C LEU A 114 -13.24 1.44 1.25
N ARG A 115 -12.49 2.48 0.89
CA ARG A 115 -11.57 2.46 -0.26
C ARG A 115 -10.19 2.91 0.21
N TYR A 116 -9.27 1.95 0.29
CA TYR A 116 -7.86 2.22 0.59
C TYR A 116 -7.17 2.52 -0.74
N CYS A 117 -6.84 3.79 -0.94
CA CYS A 117 -6.22 4.30 -2.17
C CYS A 117 -4.73 4.47 -1.91
N ILE A 118 -3.91 3.60 -2.49
CA ILE A 118 -2.51 3.42 -2.09
C ILE A 118 -1.59 3.71 -3.27
N ASN A 119 -0.47 4.39 -3.02
CA ASN A 119 0.53 4.64 -4.04
C ASN A 119 1.28 3.36 -4.40
N SER A 120 1.36 3.04 -5.69
CA SER A 120 2.15 1.89 -6.16
C SER A 120 3.60 1.98 -5.67
N ALA A 121 4.15 3.19 -5.66
CA ALA A 121 5.55 3.40 -5.31
C ALA A 121 5.88 3.04 -3.85
N ALA A 122 4.85 2.96 -2.97
CA ALA A 122 5.03 2.55 -1.59
C ALA A 122 5.00 1.03 -1.42
N LEU A 123 4.68 0.29 -2.47
CA LEU A 123 4.43 -1.15 -2.41
C LEU A 123 5.44 -1.94 -3.23
N ARG A 124 5.70 -3.17 -2.77
CA ARG A 124 6.39 -4.19 -3.55
C ARG A 124 5.46 -5.39 -3.65
N PHE A 125 5.26 -5.89 -4.87
CA PHE A 125 4.39 -7.04 -5.10
C PHE A 125 5.20 -8.33 -5.07
N VAL A 126 4.66 -9.35 -4.38
CA VAL A 126 5.23 -10.69 -4.35
C VAL A 126 4.18 -11.64 -4.94
N PRO A 127 4.43 -12.23 -6.12
CA PRO A 127 3.46 -13.13 -6.74
C PRO A 127 3.22 -14.37 -5.90
N LEU A 128 2.03 -14.95 -6.02
CA LEU A 128 1.60 -16.12 -5.25
C LEU A 128 2.67 -17.23 -5.26
N ALA A 129 3.22 -17.53 -6.42
CA ALA A 129 4.22 -18.61 -6.57
C ALA A 129 5.52 -18.32 -5.80
N ALA A 130 5.82 -17.05 -5.49
CA ALA A 130 7.04 -16.67 -4.78
C ALA A 130 6.81 -16.40 -3.29
N MET A 131 5.56 -16.42 -2.82
CA MET A 131 5.25 -16.02 -1.45
C MET A 131 5.93 -16.88 -0.40
N LYS A 132 5.94 -18.19 -0.60
CA LYS A 132 6.56 -19.12 0.37
C LYS A 132 8.06 -18.83 0.51
N ALA A 133 8.76 -18.72 -0.61
CA ALA A 133 10.20 -18.48 -0.60
C ALA A 133 10.56 -17.10 -0.04
N ALA A 134 9.67 -16.13 -0.21
CA ALA A 134 9.89 -14.77 0.27
C ALA A 134 9.51 -14.57 1.74
N GLY A 135 8.98 -15.60 2.41
CA GLY A 135 8.64 -15.52 3.83
C GLY A 135 7.18 -15.16 4.11
N TYR A 136 6.33 -15.19 3.09
CA TYR A 136 4.91 -14.84 3.23
C TYR A 136 3.98 -16.06 3.04
N GLY A 137 4.51 -17.28 3.25
CA GLY A 137 3.74 -18.50 3.03
C GLY A 137 2.47 -18.63 3.85
N GLU A 138 2.45 -18.04 5.04
CA GLU A 138 1.27 -18.10 5.92
C GLU A 138 0.05 -17.39 5.33
N PHE A 139 0.23 -16.53 4.33
CA PHE A 139 -0.86 -15.77 3.71
C PHE A 139 -1.35 -16.36 2.40
N ILE A 140 -0.77 -17.47 1.94
CA ILE A 140 -1.10 -18.06 0.63
C ILE A 140 -2.59 -18.40 0.53
N ASP A 141 -3.17 -18.96 1.58
CA ASP A 141 -4.58 -19.37 1.57
C ASP A 141 -5.53 -18.17 1.43
N LEU A 142 -5.10 -17.00 1.83
CA LEU A 142 -5.91 -15.78 1.74
C LEU A 142 -5.93 -15.18 0.32
N VAL A 143 -4.93 -15.51 -0.48
CA VAL A 143 -4.75 -14.92 -1.82
C VAL A 143 -5.53 -15.69 -2.90
N GLN A 144 -6.00 -16.85 -2.62
CA GLN A 144 -6.72 -17.72 -3.58
C GLN A 144 -8.10 -17.17 -4.02
#